data_aea23b8ab4c502a020fa03fffc322105
#
_entry.id   aea23b8ab4c502a020fa03fffc322105
#
_cell.length_a   1.000
_cell.length_b   1.000
_cell.length_c   1.000
_cell.angle_alpha   90.00
_cell.angle_beta   90.00
_cell.angle_gamma   90.00
#
_symmetry.space_group_name_H-M   'P 1'
#
loop_
_entity.id
_entity.type
_entity.pdbx_description
1 polymer ?
#
loop_
_entity_poly.entity_id
_entity_poly.type
_entity_poly.pdbx_seq_one_letter_code
_entity_poly.pdbx_strand_id
1 'polypeptide(L)'
;SPRSAHDVNVGGTMNLLNLAIEQGRSQGKEIKFFFPSSIAVYGFKNLDEKKAAGIVKENGHKNPHTMYGCNKLYCEHLGNYYSNNYQCLGAEDHQNYIDFRSIRFPGIISSKTIPTAGTSDYIPEMLHAAAKGAPYRCFVREDTKIPFMTMPDAIQAIIQIINAPQQNLTQTIYNIRSFAPTAEEFKQKVVEFFPKAEIRYKINEKR
;
A
#
# COMPACT_ATOMS: atom_id res chain seq x y z
N SER A 1 18.53 -5.28 -5.06
CA SER A 1 18.36 -6.74 -5.22
C SER A 1 17.17 -7.23 -4.38
N PRO A 2 16.57 -8.42 -4.68
CA PRO A 2 15.50 -8.99 -3.83
C PRO A 2 15.93 -9.17 -2.37
N ARG A 3 17.18 -9.56 -2.13
CA ARG A 3 17.72 -9.70 -0.77
C ARG A 3 17.76 -8.39 -0.03
N SER A 4 18.30 -7.33 -0.62
CA SER A 4 18.35 -6.01 0.02
C SER A 4 16.95 -5.46 0.29
N ALA A 5 15.99 -5.69 -0.61
CA ALA A 5 14.60 -5.30 -0.39
C ALA A 5 13.98 -6.06 0.80
N HIS A 6 14.31 -7.35 0.95
CA HIS A 6 13.85 -8.16 2.08
C HIS A 6 14.48 -7.68 3.39
N ASP A 7 15.79 -7.48 3.42
CA ASP A 7 16.52 -7.05 4.63
C ASP A 7 15.97 -5.70 5.15
N VAL A 8 15.69 -4.75 4.24
CA VAL A 8 15.14 -3.44 4.62
C VAL A 8 13.68 -3.56 5.06
N ASN A 9 12.81 -4.19 4.25
CA ASN A 9 11.37 -4.20 4.54
C ASN A 9 11.01 -5.15 5.67
N VAL A 10 11.51 -6.38 5.64
CA VAL A 10 11.18 -7.41 6.63
C VAL A 10 12.04 -7.27 7.87
N GLY A 11 13.36 -7.20 7.71
CA GLY A 11 14.30 -7.03 8.83
C GLY A 11 14.01 -5.75 9.61
N GLY A 12 13.79 -4.62 8.90
CA GLY A 12 13.40 -3.36 9.54
C GLY A 12 12.08 -3.46 10.32
N THR A 13 11.07 -4.12 9.75
CA THR A 13 9.78 -4.33 10.44
C THR A 13 9.94 -5.21 11.68
N MET A 14 10.71 -6.30 11.60
CA MET A 14 11.00 -7.16 12.76
C MET A 14 11.69 -6.41 13.88
N ASN A 15 12.69 -5.58 13.57
CA ASN A 15 13.40 -4.78 14.56
C ASN A 15 12.44 -3.80 15.29
N LEU A 16 11.54 -3.16 14.54
CA LEU A 16 10.55 -2.26 15.13
C LEU A 16 9.48 -3.01 15.96
N LEU A 17 9.05 -4.20 15.54
CA LEU A 17 8.14 -5.04 16.32
C LEU A 17 8.79 -5.48 17.63
N ASN A 18 10.05 -5.91 17.61
CA ASN A 18 10.80 -6.27 18.82
C ASN A 18 10.93 -5.06 19.77
N LEU A 19 11.29 -3.88 19.23
CA LEU A 19 11.35 -2.65 20.02
C LEU A 19 9.99 -2.32 20.65
N ALA A 20 8.89 -2.50 19.92
CA ALA A 20 7.54 -2.26 20.44
C ALA A 20 7.19 -3.22 21.58
N ILE A 21 7.59 -4.51 21.49
CA ILE A 21 7.44 -5.47 22.60
C ILE A 21 8.25 -5.04 23.83
N GLU A 22 9.50 -4.67 23.65
CA GLU A 22 10.36 -4.20 24.77
C GLU A 22 9.76 -2.97 25.44
N GLN A 23 9.27 -2.02 24.67
CA GLN A 23 8.58 -0.83 25.18
C GLN A 23 7.27 -1.19 25.90
N GLY A 24 6.48 -2.10 25.33
CA GLY A 24 5.24 -2.58 25.95
C GLY A 24 5.48 -3.25 27.29
N ARG A 25 6.46 -4.13 27.36
CA ARG A 25 6.90 -4.78 28.62
C ARG A 25 7.36 -3.78 29.67
N SER A 26 8.21 -2.84 29.26
CA SER A 26 8.74 -1.81 30.16
C SER A 26 7.67 -0.88 30.73
N GLN A 27 6.63 -0.59 29.92
CA GLN A 27 5.57 0.34 30.29
C GLN A 27 4.30 -0.35 30.83
N GLY A 28 4.24 -1.68 30.78
CA GLY A 28 3.07 -2.46 31.20
C GLY A 28 1.81 -2.18 30.38
N LYS A 29 1.94 -1.81 29.10
CA LYS A 29 0.82 -1.45 28.22
C LYS A 29 1.05 -1.86 26.77
N GLU A 30 -0.03 -2.01 26.00
CA GLU A 30 0.03 -2.21 24.56
C GLU A 30 0.60 -0.98 23.83
N ILE A 31 1.45 -1.23 22.87
CA ILE A 31 2.00 -0.23 21.94
C ILE A 31 1.26 -0.32 20.62
N LYS A 32 0.68 0.79 20.17
CA LYS A 32 0.09 0.88 18.83
C LYS A 32 1.18 0.82 17.76
N PHE A 33 1.12 -0.19 16.91
CA PHE A 33 2.05 -0.40 15.84
C PHE A 33 1.33 -0.25 14.50
N PHE A 34 1.56 0.87 13.81
CA PHE A 34 1.01 1.07 12.48
C PHE A 34 1.98 0.59 11.40
N PHE A 35 1.51 -0.28 10.52
CA PHE A 35 2.27 -0.78 9.37
C PHE A 35 1.65 -0.29 8.06
N PRO A 36 2.38 0.51 7.25
CA PRO A 36 1.94 0.91 5.92
C PRO A 36 2.12 -0.24 4.92
N SER A 37 1.05 -1.00 4.67
CA SER A 37 1.02 -2.02 3.64
C SER A 37 0.65 -1.43 2.28
N SER A 38 0.40 -2.26 1.28
CA SER A 38 0.17 -1.84 -0.11
C SER A 38 -0.78 -2.79 -0.83
N ILE A 39 -1.51 -2.28 -1.81
CA ILE A 39 -2.25 -3.11 -2.77
C ILE A 39 -1.34 -4.07 -3.57
N ALA A 40 -0.03 -3.90 -3.53
CA ALA A 40 0.94 -4.82 -4.13
C ALA A 40 0.92 -6.24 -3.52
N VAL A 41 0.24 -6.44 -2.39
CA VAL A 41 -0.02 -7.76 -1.80
C VAL A 41 -1.01 -8.59 -2.64
N TYR A 42 -1.76 -7.94 -3.52
CA TYR A 42 -2.70 -8.60 -4.42
C TYR A 42 -2.04 -9.01 -5.74
N GLY A 43 -2.49 -10.11 -6.29
CA GLY A 43 -2.08 -10.56 -7.61
C GLY A 43 -3.16 -11.39 -8.29
N PHE A 44 -3.20 -11.30 -9.61
CA PHE A 44 -4.13 -12.00 -10.48
C PHE A 44 -3.35 -12.72 -11.57
N LYS A 45 -3.76 -13.92 -11.94
CA LYS A 45 -3.09 -14.72 -12.98
C LYS A 45 -3.12 -14.02 -14.35
N ASN A 46 -4.24 -13.35 -14.62
CA ASN A 46 -4.46 -12.65 -15.88
C ASN A 46 -5.50 -11.53 -15.73
N LEU A 47 -5.74 -10.80 -16.82
CA LEU A 47 -6.69 -9.69 -16.85
C LEU A 47 -8.14 -10.13 -16.63
N ASP A 48 -8.52 -11.32 -17.10
CA ASP A 48 -9.90 -11.81 -16.98
C ASP A 48 -10.22 -12.15 -15.52
N GLU A 49 -9.29 -12.79 -14.80
CA GLU A 49 -9.41 -13.01 -13.35
C GLU A 49 -9.52 -11.68 -12.60
N LYS A 50 -8.70 -10.69 -12.97
CA LYS A 50 -8.77 -9.34 -12.36
C LYS A 50 -10.11 -8.66 -12.61
N LYS A 51 -10.66 -8.77 -13.82
CA LYS A 51 -11.99 -8.21 -14.16
C LYS A 51 -13.10 -8.93 -13.41
N ALA A 52 -13.04 -10.26 -13.34
CA ALA A 52 -14.02 -11.09 -12.64
C ALA A 52 -14.02 -10.86 -11.12
N ALA A 53 -12.88 -10.53 -10.54
CA ALA A 53 -12.75 -10.28 -9.10
C ALA A 53 -13.53 -9.04 -8.62
N GLY A 54 -13.79 -8.06 -9.48
CA GLY A 54 -14.52 -6.84 -9.14
C GLY A 54 -13.90 -6.08 -7.95
N ILE A 55 -14.64 -5.96 -6.85
CA ILE A 55 -14.13 -5.35 -5.61
C ILE A 55 -13.37 -6.38 -4.80
N VAL A 56 -12.06 -6.17 -4.67
CA VAL A 56 -11.17 -7.07 -3.91
C VAL A 56 -11.28 -6.79 -2.42
N LYS A 57 -11.66 -7.84 -1.67
CA LYS A 57 -11.71 -7.80 -0.20
C LYS A 57 -10.35 -8.18 0.40
N GLU A 58 -10.14 -7.82 1.66
CA GLU A 58 -8.87 -7.99 2.38
C GLU A 58 -8.38 -9.45 2.41
N ASN A 59 -9.29 -10.41 2.38
CA ASN A 59 -8.97 -11.85 2.46
C ASN A 59 -8.77 -12.53 1.10
N GLY A 60 -9.12 -11.87 -0.01
CA GLY A 60 -9.01 -12.43 -1.37
C GLY A 60 -7.71 -12.09 -2.08
N HIS A 61 -7.36 -12.90 -3.09
CA HIS A 61 -6.31 -12.60 -4.09
C HIS A 61 -4.93 -12.19 -3.56
N LYS A 62 -4.54 -12.65 -2.37
CA LYS A 62 -3.22 -12.38 -1.76
C LYS A 62 -2.12 -13.21 -2.42
N ASN A 63 -1.82 -12.91 -3.69
CA ASN A 63 -0.86 -13.60 -4.54
C ASN A 63 0.12 -12.58 -5.17
N PRO A 64 0.99 -11.95 -4.38
CA PRO A 64 1.87 -10.89 -4.88
C PRO A 64 2.81 -11.40 -5.98
N HIS A 65 2.98 -10.61 -7.04
CA HIS A 65 3.88 -10.90 -8.16
C HIS A 65 5.22 -10.15 -8.07
N THR A 66 5.42 -9.33 -7.04
CA THR A 66 6.65 -8.57 -6.84
C THR A 66 7.27 -8.89 -5.49
N MET A 67 8.59 -8.79 -5.39
CA MET A 67 9.29 -8.95 -4.10
C MET A 67 8.80 -7.94 -3.05
N TYR A 68 8.46 -6.73 -3.48
CA TYR A 68 7.84 -5.72 -2.63
C TYR A 68 6.50 -6.20 -2.06
N GLY A 69 5.60 -6.70 -2.90
CA GLY A 69 4.32 -7.24 -2.47
C GLY A 69 4.46 -8.46 -1.54
N CYS A 70 5.40 -9.37 -1.85
CA CYS A 70 5.72 -10.51 -0.98
C CYS A 70 6.18 -10.04 0.41
N ASN A 71 7.08 -9.06 0.46
CA ASN A 71 7.57 -8.52 1.73
C ASN A 71 6.47 -7.82 2.52
N LYS A 72 5.61 -7.04 1.85
CA LYS A 72 4.48 -6.38 2.51
C LYS A 72 3.49 -7.39 3.10
N LEU A 73 3.13 -8.42 2.33
CA LEU A 73 2.24 -9.49 2.81
C LEU A 73 2.86 -10.26 3.98
N TYR A 74 4.15 -10.57 3.91
CA TYR A 74 4.86 -11.22 5.00
C TYR A 74 4.86 -10.37 6.28
N CYS A 75 5.09 -9.06 6.17
CA CYS A 75 5.03 -8.13 7.31
C CYS A 75 3.62 -7.99 7.90
N GLU A 76 2.55 -8.10 7.09
CA GLU A 76 1.18 -8.18 7.60
C GLU A 76 0.99 -9.43 8.48
N HIS A 77 1.50 -10.59 8.03
CA HIS A 77 1.47 -11.82 8.81
C HIS A 77 2.33 -11.72 10.08
N LEU A 78 3.52 -11.11 10.01
CA LEU A 78 4.33 -10.84 11.19
C LEU A 78 3.58 -9.98 12.20
N GLY A 79 3.01 -8.86 11.76
CA GLY A 79 2.26 -7.96 12.64
C GLY A 79 1.10 -8.68 13.36
N ASN A 80 0.33 -9.49 12.62
CA ASN A 80 -0.73 -10.32 13.21
C ASN A 80 -0.18 -11.37 14.18
N TYR A 81 0.95 -12.01 13.87
CA TYR A 81 1.60 -12.96 14.79
C TYR A 81 2.02 -12.27 16.09
N TYR A 82 2.70 -11.13 15.97
CA TYR A 82 3.18 -10.39 17.14
C TYR A 82 2.05 -9.79 18.00
N SER A 83 0.92 -9.46 17.40
CA SER A 83 -0.25 -8.92 18.10
C SER A 83 -1.13 -9.98 18.76
N ASN A 84 -1.26 -11.18 18.13
CA ASN A 84 -2.24 -12.15 18.57
C ASN A 84 -1.65 -13.47 19.06
N ASN A 85 -0.47 -13.86 18.59
CA ASN A 85 0.07 -15.20 18.77
C ASN A 85 1.53 -15.22 19.25
N TYR A 86 2.08 -14.07 19.62
CA TYR A 86 3.49 -13.99 20.03
C TYR A 86 3.76 -14.87 21.23
N GLN A 87 4.66 -15.85 21.06
CA GLN A 87 5.03 -16.84 22.06
C GLN A 87 3.85 -17.69 22.63
N CYS A 88 2.72 -17.78 21.91
CA CYS A 88 1.53 -18.52 22.38
C CYS A 88 1.76 -20.02 22.64
N LEU A 89 2.86 -20.58 22.15
CA LEU A 89 3.27 -21.97 22.43
C LEU A 89 4.22 -22.08 23.66
N GLY A 90 4.51 -20.97 24.32
CA GLY A 90 5.31 -20.97 25.55
C GLY A 90 4.51 -21.52 26.74
N ALA A 91 5.23 -21.90 27.80
CA ALA A 91 4.64 -22.47 29.03
C ALA A 91 4.03 -21.41 29.98
N GLU A 92 4.25 -20.11 29.70
CA GLU A 92 3.79 -19.01 30.54
C GLU A 92 2.66 -18.24 29.88
N ASP A 93 1.77 -17.66 30.67
CA ASP A 93 0.73 -16.75 30.18
C ASP A 93 1.37 -15.51 29.57
N HIS A 94 1.09 -15.26 28.28
CA HIS A 94 1.67 -14.14 27.57
C HIS A 94 0.69 -12.98 27.47
N GLN A 95 1.14 -11.83 27.96
CA GLN A 95 0.45 -10.57 27.72
C GLN A 95 0.78 -10.07 26.29
N ASN A 96 -0.25 -9.69 25.55
CA ASN A 96 -0.08 -8.99 24.27
C ASN A 96 0.40 -7.55 24.52
N TYR A 97 1.49 -7.17 23.84
CA TYR A 97 2.08 -5.84 23.97
C TYR A 97 1.95 -4.99 22.69
N ILE A 98 1.29 -5.52 21.66
CA ILE A 98 1.17 -4.84 20.37
C ILE A 98 -0.29 -4.78 19.91
N ASP A 99 -0.79 -3.57 19.71
CA ASP A 99 -2.00 -3.26 18.96
C ASP A 99 -1.58 -3.00 17.50
N PHE A 100 -1.59 -4.06 16.67
CA PHE A 100 -1.18 -3.99 15.26
C PHE A 100 -2.30 -3.46 14.37
N ARG A 101 -1.98 -2.43 13.59
CA ARG A 101 -2.90 -1.80 12.64
C ARG A 101 -2.22 -1.58 11.31
N SER A 102 -2.90 -1.87 10.21
CA SER A 102 -2.34 -1.74 8.88
C SER A 102 -3.35 -1.22 7.87
N ILE A 103 -2.86 -0.43 6.91
CA ILE A 103 -3.59 0.02 5.73
C ILE A 103 -2.85 -0.45 4.50
N ARG A 104 -3.56 -1.06 3.55
CA ARG A 104 -3.08 -1.33 2.20
C ARG A 104 -3.31 -0.11 1.35
N PHE A 105 -2.27 0.70 1.22
CA PHE A 105 -2.34 1.91 0.42
C PHE A 105 -2.43 1.58 -1.08
N PRO A 106 -3.28 2.32 -1.82
CA PRO A 106 -3.30 2.32 -3.28
C PRO A 106 -2.14 3.14 -3.85
N GLY A 107 -2.17 3.45 -5.14
CA GLY A 107 -1.29 4.46 -5.70
C GLY A 107 -1.50 5.82 -5.02
N ILE A 108 -0.43 6.43 -4.54
CA ILE A 108 -0.50 7.74 -3.85
C ILE A 108 -0.05 8.85 -4.79
N ILE A 109 -0.88 9.88 -4.90
CA ILE A 109 -0.60 11.09 -5.69
C ILE A 109 -0.13 12.19 -4.75
N SER A 110 1.06 12.73 -5.04
CA SER A 110 1.63 13.86 -4.30
C SER A 110 2.15 14.93 -5.27
N SER A 111 1.83 16.17 -4.99
CA SER A 111 2.38 17.32 -5.72
C SER A 111 3.84 17.60 -5.37
N LYS A 112 4.32 17.14 -4.22
CA LYS A 112 5.66 17.39 -3.69
C LYS A 112 6.65 16.25 -3.94
N THR A 113 6.16 15.02 -4.06
CA THR A 113 7.01 13.84 -4.24
C THR A 113 7.15 13.52 -5.72
N ILE A 114 8.38 13.51 -6.22
CA ILE A 114 8.66 13.13 -7.60
C ILE A 114 8.52 11.61 -7.73
N PRO A 115 7.74 11.11 -8.72
CA PRO A 115 7.63 9.68 -9.00
C PRO A 115 8.99 9.05 -9.31
N THR A 116 9.24 7.82 -8.84
CA THR A 116 10.52 7.12 -8.97
C THR A 116 10.46 5.89 -9.88
N ALA A 117 9.54 5.89 -10.83
CA ALA A 117 9.33 4.82 -11.80
C ALA A 117 8.73 3.52 -11.20
N GLY A 118 7.89 3.62 -10.17
CA GLY A 118 7.08 2.52 -9.65
C GLY A 118 6.02 2.05 -10.65
N THR A 119 5.50 0.85 -10.47
CA THR A 119 4.47 0.27 -11.36
C THR A 119 3.14 1.04 -11.33
N SER A 120 2.84 1.76 -10.25
CA SER A 120 1.65 2.60 -10.08
C SER A 120 1.88 4.08 -10.40
N ASP A 121 3.11 4.47 -10.81
CA ASP A 121 3.48 5.88 -10.93
C ASP A 121 2.97 6.56 -12.22
N TYR A 122 2.25 5.86 -13.09
CA TYR A 122 1.77 6.43 -14.36
C TYR A 122 0.88 7.66 -14.18
N ILE A 123 0.05 7.72 -13.14
CA ILE A 123 -0.78 8.90 -12.83
C ILE A 123 0.07 10.04 -12.24
N PRO A 124 0.88 9.85 -11.18
CA PRO A 124 1.79 10.88 -10.70
C PRO A 124 2.72 11.41 -11.79
N GLU A 125 3.33 10.53 -12.61
CA GLU A 125 4.22 10.94 -13.71
C GLU A 125 3.48 11.81 -14.74
N MET A 126 2.24 11.44 -15.12
CA MET A 126 1.39 12.19 -16.05
C MET A 126 1.10 13.60 -15.56
N LEU A 127 0.71 13.74 -14.27
CA LEU A 127 0.46 15.03 -13.64
C LEU A 127 1.71 15.91 -13.59
N HIS A 128 2.84 15.36 -13.14
CA HIS A 128 4.10 16.09 -13.04
C HIS A 128 4.60 16.54 -14.42
N ALA A 129 4.43 15.71 -15.45
CA ALA A 129 4.79 16.08 -16.82
C ALA A 129 3.90 17.20 -17.34
N ALA A 130 2.58 17.09 -17.19
CA ALA A 130 1.63 18.10 -17.61
C ALA A 130 1.88 19.45 -16.92
N ALA A 131 2.13 19.45 -15.61
CA ALA A 131 2.42 20.65 -14.84
C ALA A 131 3.74 21.34 -15.28
N LYS A 132 4.69 20.57 -15.80
CA LYS A 132 5.98 21.08 -16.35
C LYS A 132 5.90 21.46 -17.83
N GLY A 133 4.78 21.22 -18.50
CA GLY A 133 4.66 21.36 -19.95
C GLY A 133 5.53 20.37 -20.75
N ALA A 134 5.92 19.24 -20.13
CA ALA A 134 6.74 18.22 -20.75
C ALA A 134 5.85 17.12 -21.40
N PRO A 135 6.25 16.56 -22.56
CA PRO A 135 5.53 15.43 -23.15
C PRO A 135 5.66 14.20 -22.28
N TYR A 136 4.58 13.41 -22.14
CA TYR A 136 4.55 12.19 -21.35
C TYR A 136 4.18 10.98 -22.20
N ARG A 137 4.88 9.86 -21.96
CA ARG A 137 4.57 8.56 -22.57
C ARG A 137 4.09 7.61 -21.50
N CYS A 138 2.76 7.46 -21.38
CA CYS A 138 2.14 6.56 -20.43
C CYS A 138 2.49 5.10 -20.76
N PHE A 139 3.08 4.41 -19.81
CA PHE A 139 3.60 3.05 -20.02
C PHE A 139 2.56 1.94 -19.79
N VAL A 140 1.37 2.28 -19.33
CA VAL A 140 0.26 1.35 -19.18
C VAL A 140 -0.75 1.48 -20.31
N ARG A 141 -1.67 0.52 -20.42
CA ARG A 141 -2.79 0.56 -21.37
C ARG A 141 -3.82 1.61 -20.94
N GLU A 142 -4.58 2.11 -21.89
CA GLU A 142 -5.64 3.10 -21.68
C GLU A 142 -6.72 2.61 -20.69
N ASP A 143 -7.04 1.32 -20.72
CA ASP A 143 -8.03 0.66 -19.86
C ASP A 143 -7.45 0.21 -18.49
N THR A 144 -6.18 0.47 -18.23
CA THR A 144 -5.56 0.11 -16.95
C THR A 144 -6.24 0.84 -15.79
N LYS A 145 -6.70 0.08 -14.83
CA LYS A 145 -7.44 0.56 -13.67
C LYS A 145 -6.87 0.00 -12.38
N ILE A 146 -6.40 0.89 -11.50
CA ILE A 146 -6.03 0.59 -10.12
C ILE A 146 -6.56 1.71 -9.20
N PRO A 147 -6.74 1.46 -7.91
CA PRO A 147 -7.15 2.52 -6.99
C PRO A 147 -6.02 3.50 -6.73
N PHE A 148 -6.41 4.74 -6.47
CA PHE A 148 -5.54 5.85 -6.09
C PHE A 148 -6.14 6.64 -4.93
N MET A 149 -5.28 7.43 -4.28
CA MET A 149 -5.66 8.46 -3.32
C MET A 149 -4.63 9.58 -3.30
N THR A 150 -5.01 10.72 -2.76
CA THR A 150 -4.08 11.84 -2.55
C THR A 150 -3.26 11.65 -1.28
N MET A 151 -2.11 12.32 -1.19
CA MET A 151 -1.30 12.29 0.03
C MET A 151 -2.04 12.84 1.27
N PRO A 152 -2.83 13.93 1.20
CA PRO A 152 -3.65 14.37 2.34
C PRO A 152 -4.63 13.29 2.82
N ASP A 153 -5.32 12.59 1.91
CA ASP A 153 -6.24 11.51 2.28
C ASP A 153 -5.50 10.34 2.95
N ALA A 154 -4.30 10.01 2.45
CA ALA A 154 -3.46 8.97 3.04
C ALA A 154 -3.07 9.32 4.49
N ILE A 155 -2.64 10.56 4.73
CA ILE A 155 -2.29 11.04 6.07
C ILE A 155 -3.52 11.02 6.98
N GLN A 156 -4.67 11.50 6.50
CA GLN A 156 -5.92 11.48 7.27
C GLN A 156 -6.32 10.06 7.67
N ALA A 157 -6.19 9.10 6.76
CA ALA A 157 -6.46 7.69 7.04
C ALA A 157 -5.55 7.11 8.13
N ILE A 158 -4.24 7.46 8.10
CA ILE A 158 -3.29 7.04 9.15
C ILE A 158 -3.72 7.63 10.51
N ILE A 159 -4.03 8.91 10.56
CA ILE A 159 -4.46 9.57 11.80
C ILE A 159 -5.74 8.92 12.34
N GLN A 160 -6.70 8.63 11.48
CA GLN A 160 -7.96 7.99 11.88
C GLN A 160 -7.75 6.59 12.44
N ILE A 161 -6.98 5.73 11.75
CA ILE A 161 -6.77 4.35 12.21
C ILE A 161 -5.94 4.29 13.51
N ILE A 162 -4.95 5.18 13.66
CA ILE A 162 -4.13 5.23 14.89
C ILE A 162 -4.97 5.70 16.09
N ASN A 163 -5.87 6.67 15.89
CA ASN A 163 -6.69 7.23 16.96
C ASN A 163 -7.96 6.43 17.23
N ALA A 164 -8.38 5.53 16.33
CA ALA A 164 -9.56 4.70 16.57
C ALA A 164 -9.42 3.88 17.85
N PRO A 165 -10.46 3.80 18.71
CA PRO A 165 -10.48 2.84 19.80
C PRO A 165 -10.36 1.41 19.26
N GLN A 166 -9.56 0.57 19.90
CA GLN A 166 -9.30 -0.81 19.43
C GLN A 166 -10.59 -1.62 19.29
N GLN A 167 -11.52 -1.46 20.21
CA GLN A 167 -12.82 -2.15 20.19
C GLN A 167 -13.71 -1.77 18.99
N ASN A 168 -13.41 -0.68 18.31
CA ASN A 168 -14.13 -0.25 17.10
C ASN A 168 -13.52 -0.82 15.82
N LEU A 169 -12.34 -1.45 15.92
CA LEU A 169 -11.69 -2.06 14.78
C LEU A 169 -12.21 -3.48 14.57
N THR A 170 -12.76 -3.75 13.39
CA THR A 170 -13.29 -5.08 13.03
C THR A 170 -12.23 -6.02 12.49
N GLN A 171 -11.05 -5.50 12.16
CA GLN A 171 -9.89 -6.23 11.64
C GLN A 171 -8.62 -5.42 11.86
N THR A 172 -7.47 -6.03 11.65
CA THR A 172 -6.15 -5.39 11.82
C THR A 172 -5.63 -4.74 10.53
N ILE A 173 -6.12 -5.18 9.37
CA ILE A 173 -5.63 -4.77 8.05
C ILE A 173 -6.81 -4.30 7.20
N TYR A 174 -6.74 -3.09 6.69
CA TYR A 174 -7.80 -2.45 5.93
C TYR A 174 -7.37 -2.08 4.51
N ASN A 175 -8.24 -2.32 3.54
CA ASN A 175 -8.13 -1.69 2.24
C ASN A 175 -8.62 -0.25 2.30
N ILE A 176 -7.96 0.63 1.56
CA ILE A 176 -8.38 2.01 1.44
C ILE A 176 -8.26 2.50 -0.01
N ARG A 177 -9.14 3.38 -0.42
CA ARG A 177 -9.09 4.08 -1.71
C ARG A 177 -9.90 5.36 -1.66
N SER A 178 -9.57 6.33 -2.50
CA SER A 178 -10.45 7.48 -2.80
C SER A 178 -11.14 7.30 -4.15
N PHE A 179 -10.39 6.98 -5.21
CA PHE A 179 -10.91 6.85 -6.58
C PHE A 179 -10.14 5.79 -7.36
N ALA A 180 -10.71 5.34 -8.49
CA ALA A 180 -10.09 4.33 -9.34
C ALA A 180 -10.46 4.58 -10.82
N PRO A 181 -9.91 5.59 -11.48
CA PRO A 181 -10.12 5.84 -12.90
C PRO A 181 -9.32 4.87 -13.75
N THR A 182 -9.72 4.72 -15.00
CA THR A 182 -8.81 4.19 -16.03
C THR A 182 -7.71 5.21 -16.33
N ALA A 183 -6.62 4.76 -16.96
CA ALA A 183 -5.55 5.66 -17.38
C ALA A 183 -6.07 6.73 -18.37
N GLU A 184 -6.99 6.37 -19.26
CA GLU A 184 -7.60 7.31 -20.22
C GLU A 184 -8.55 8.31 -19.54
N GLU A 185 -9.42 7.86 -18.62
CA GLU A 185 -10.28 8.77 -17.85
C GLU A 185 -9.44 9.80 -17.08
N PHE A 186 -8.30 9.37 -16.53
CA PHE A 186 -7.42 10.29 -15.82
C PHE A 186 -6.69 11.25 -16.77
N LYS A 187 -6.20 10.77 -17.92
CA LYS A 187 -5.60 11.62 -18.96
C LYS A 187 -6.58 12.71 -19.41
N GLN A 188 -7.86 12.37 -19.62
CA GLN A 188 -8.87 13.35 -19.99
C GLN A 188 -9.00 14.46 -18.95
N LYS A 189 -8.98 14.10 -17.65
CA LYS A 189 -8.98 15.09 -16.58
C LYS A 189 -7.70 15.93 -16.56
N VAL A 190 -6.54 15.34 -16.81
CA VAL A 190 -5.29 16.10 -16.90
C VAL A 190 -5.34 17.11 -18.05
N VAL A 191 -5.84 16.73 -19.22
CA VAL A 191 -5.96 17.64 -20.40
C VAL A 191 -7.00 18.75 -20.14
N GLU A 192 -8.06 18.47 -19.39
CA GLU A 192 -9.03 19.49 -18.98
C GLU A 192 -8.36 20.63 -18.17
N PHE A 193 -7.47 20.31 -17.24
CA PHE A 193 -6.73 21.30 -16.43
C PHE A 193 -5.46 21.83 -17.10
N PHE A 194 -4.84 21.04 -17.98
CA PHE A 194 -3.62 21.37 -18.72
C PHE A 194 -3.85 21.17 -20.22
N PRO A 195 -4.55 22.12 -20.92
CA PRO A 195 -4.95 21.92 -22.33
C PRO A 195 -3.79 21.73 -23.31
N LYS A 196 -2.57 22.11 -22.93
CA LYS A 196 -1.35 21.93 -23.74
C LYS A 196 -0.58 20.66 -23.41
N ALA A 197 -1.10 19.79 -22.51
CA ALA A 197 -0.39 18.57 -22.15
C ALA A 197 -0.34 17.57 -23.31
N GLU A 198 0.86 17.12 -23.65
CA GLU A 198 1.10 16.11 -24.65
C GLU A 198 1.25 14.73 -23.99
N ILE A 199 0.17 13.94 -23.99
CA ILE A 199 0.15 12.62 -23.36
C ILE A 199 -0.14 11.57 -24.42
N ARG A 200 0.80 10.63 -24.61
CA ARG A 200 0.68 9.49 -25.54
C ARG A 200 0.89 8.17 -24.80
N TYR A 201 0.36 7.07 -25.33
CA TYR A 201 0.59 5.74 -24.78
C TYR A 201 1.77 5.06 -25.46
N LYS A 202 2.63 4.45 -24.66
CA LYS A 202 3.70 3.56 -25.10
C LYS A 202 3.85 2.45 -24.06
N ILE A 203 3.07 1.40 -24.24
CA ILE A 203 2.99 0.28 -23.30
C ILE A 203 4.37 -0.33 -23.07
N ASN A 204 4.70 -0.54 -21.79
CA ASN A 204 5.89 -1.25 -21.37
C ASN A 204 5.50 -2.54 -20.64
N GLU A 205 5.57 -3.66 -21.33
CA GLU A 205 5.17 -4.98 -20.81
C GLU A 205 6.02 -5.47 -19.60
N LYS A 206 7.16 -4.83 -19.34
CA LYS A 206 8.06 -5.15 -18.24
C LYS A 206 7.79 -4.36 -16.96
N ARG A 207 6.85 -3.40 -17.01
CA ARG A 207 6.61 -2.45 -15.91
C ARG A 207 5.13 -2.47 -15.38
#